data_0b2744ad11176d0ecd84be2d582e1395
#
_entry.id   0b2744ad11176d0ecd84be2d582e1395
#
_cell.length_a   1.000
_cell.length_b   1.000
_cell.length_c   1.000
_cell.angle_alpha   90.00
_cell.angle_beta   90.00
_cell.angle_gamma   90.00
#
_symmetry.space_group_name_H-M   'P 1'
#
loop_
_entity.id
_entity.type
_entity.pdbx_description
1 polymer ?
#
loop_
_entity_poly.entity_id
_entity_poly.type
_entity_poly.pdbx_seq_one_letter_code
_entity_poly.pdbx_strand_id
1 'polypeptide(L)'
;MKPVIAIDGAAGSGKSTLAYRLASQLGLPYLNTGLMYRAHRRGVSPDDAGALGRHARAIGFDLDSSVRPPQLTIDGEPPEADLTSPEVESSVSAVARHPEVRAVLRQEQRRLAAGGAVMEGRDIGSVVAPDAPLKLFLEAHPEERVGRRALERVGDPERIAEALGTRDEQDARTNPFVPAPDAVVLDTTELTSDEVAHRALALARERGLAP
;
A
#
# COMPACT_ATOMS: atom_id res chain seq x y z
N MET A 1 -19.20 10.05 9.35
CA MET A 1 -18.52 9.20 8.33
C MET A 1 -17.39 8.47 9.03
N LYS A 2 -17.13 7.22 8.67
CA LYS A 2 -15.94 6.51 9.17
C LYS A 2 -14.67 7.15 8.58
N PRO A 3 -13.57 7.18 9.34
CA PRO A 3 -12.35 7.87 8.91
C PRO A 3 -11.56 7.10 7.86
N VAL A 4 -10.79 7.83 7.05
CA VAL A 4 -9.70 7.26 6.26
C VAL A 4 -8.41 7.40 7.09
N ILE A 5 -7.64 6.32 7.18
CA ILE A 5 -6.29 6.32 7.76
C ILE A 5 -5.32 6.01 6.63
N ALA A 6 -4.38 6.90 6.40
CA ALA A 6 -3.37 6.79 5.36
C ALA A 6 -2.05 6.24 5.93
N ILE A 7 -1.47 5.24 5.29
CA ILE A 7 -0.20 4.64 5.69
C ILE A 7 0.73 4.58 4.48
N ASP A 8 1.78 5.38 4.49
CA ASP A 8 2.76 5.48 3.43
C ASP A 8 4.15 5.03 3.90
N GLY A 9 5.07 4.79 2.98
CA GLY A 9 6.46 4.40 3.27
C GLY A 9 7.05 3.45 2.23
N ALA A 10 8.33 3.14 2.34
CA ALA A 10 9.09 2.29 1.42
C ALA A 10 8.65 0.82 1.44
N ALA A 11 9.13 0.02 0.49
CA ALA A 11 8.91 -1.43 0.49
C ALA A 11 9.57 -2.08 1.72
N GLY A 12 8.90 -3.03 2.37
CA GLY A 12 9.44 -3.71 3.57
C GLY A 12 9.39 -2.88 4.86
N SER A 13 8.78 -1.67 4.88
CA SER A 13 8.65 -0.86 6.11
C SER A 13 7.54 -1.33 7.08
N GLY A 14 6.81 -2.40 6.76
CA GLY A 14 5.76 -2.94 7.64
C GLY A 14 4.35 -2.39 7.41
N LYS A 15 4.12 -1.59 6.35
CA LYS A 15 2.81 -0.96 6.07
C LYS A 15 1.65 -1.94 6.02
N SER A 16 1.79 -3.03 5.27
CA SER A 16 0.71 -4.00 5.06
C SER A 16 0.29 -4.66 6.37
N THR A 17 1.27 -5.04 7.19
CA THR A 17 1.03 -5.61 8.52
C THR A 17 0.31 -4.62 9.42
N LEU A 18 0.79 -3.36 9.47
CA LEU A 18 0.17 -2.32 10.28
C LEU A 18 -1.25 -2.00 9.80
N ALA A 19 -1.42 -1.81 8.48
CA ALA A 19 -2.70 -1.45 7.89
C ALA A 19 -3.77 -2.52 8.14
N TYR A 20 -3.42 -3.79 7.96
CA TYR A 20 -4.32 -4.90 8.26
C TYR A 20 -4.73 -4.95 9.74
N ARG A 21 -3.75 -4.79 10.65
CA ARG A 21 -4.02 -4.78 12.10
C ARG A 21 -4.91 -3.62 12.53
N LEU A 22 -4.62 -2.40 12.06
CA LEU A 22 -5.47 -1.23 12.35
C LEU A 22 -6.87 -1.40 11.78
N ALA A 23 -7.00 -1.86 10.54
CA ALA A 23 -8.29 -2.13 9.92
C ALA A 23 -9.11 -3.13 10.75
N SER A 24 -8.47 -4.23 11.19
CA SER A 24 -9.11 -5.23 12.05
C SER A 24 -9.59 -4.65 13.37
N GLN A 25 -8.76 -3.87 14.05
CA GLN A 25 -9.07 -3.29 15.37
C GLN A 25 -10.13 -2.19 15.30
N LEU A 26 -10.14 -1.42 14.21
CA LEU A 26 -11.08 -0.30 14.02
C LEU A 26 -12.37 -0.70 13.30
N GLY A 27 -12.48 -1.94 12.83
CA GLY A 27 -13.63 -2.40 12.04
C GLY A 27 -13.79 -1.63 10.73
N LEU A 28 -12.66 -1.23 10.13
CA LEU A 28 -12.57 -0.53 8.85
C LEU A 28 -12.13 -1.50 7.74
N PRO A 29 -12.49 -1.23 6.47
CA PRO A 29 -11.88 -1.91 5.34
C PRO A 29 -10.35 -1.74 5.29
N TYR A 30 -9.66 -2.80 4.87
CA TYR A 30 -8.24 -2.78 4.54
C TYR A 30 -8.05 -2.64 3.02
N LEU A 31 -7.41 -1.57 2.60
CA LEU A 31 -7.17 -1.29 1.19
C LEU A 31 -5.66 -1.25 0.88
N ASN A 32 -5.16 -2.34 0.30
CA ASN A 32 -3.80 -2.43 -0.22
C ASN A 32 -3.78 -1.89 -1.66
N THR A 33 -3.41 -0.61 -1.82
CA THR A 33 -3.38 0.02 -3.13
C THR A 33 -2.31 -0.56 -4.05
N GLY A 34 -1.24 -1.14 -3.49
CA GLY A 34 -0.21 -1.82 -4.27
C GLY A 34 -0.75 -3.03 -5.05
N LEU A 35 -1.78 -3.73 -4.54
CA LEU A 35 -2.44 -4.81 -5.27
C LEU A 35 -3.19 -4.29 -6.50
N MET A 36 -3.78 -3.10 -6.43
CA MET A 36 -4.47 -2.48 -7.56
C MET A 36 -3.50 -2.21 -8.72
N TYR A 37 -2.29 -1.73 -8.44
CA TYR A 37 -1.26 -1.58 -9.47
C TYR A 37 -0.77 -2.92 -10.02
N ARG A 38 -0.64 -3.94 -9.18
CA ARG A 38 -0.21 -5.28 -9.58
C ARG A 38 -1.23 -6.00 -10.48
N ALA A 39 -2.52 -5.76 -10.28
CA ALA A 39 -3.58 -6.32 -11.10
C ALA A 39 -3.43 -5.96 -12.59
N HIS A 40 -2.80 -4.81 -12.91
CA HIS A 40 -2.63 -4.37 -14.29
C HIS A 40 -1.58 -5.13 -15.08
N ARG A 41 -0.81 -6.02 -14.46
CA ARG A 41 0.18 -6.80 -15.17
C ARG A 41 -0.39 -7.92 -16.04
N ARG A 42 -1.61 -8.36 -15.83
CA ARG A 42 -2.18 -9.50 -16.54
C ARG A 42 -2.37 -9.22 -18.02
N GLY A 43 -1.47 -9.76 -18.84
CA GLY A 43 -1.60 -9.74 -20.31
C GLY A 43 -1.30 -8.39 -20.99
N VAL A 44 -0.78 -7.39 -20.26
CA VAL A 44 -0.46 -6.08 -20.83
C VAL A 44 1.01 -5.76 -20.57
N SER A 45 1.72 -5.33 -21.63
CA SER A 45 3.10 -4.86 -21.49
C SER A 45 3.16 -3.62 -20.60
N PRO A 46 4.08 -3.55 -19.62
CA PRO A 46 4.26 -2.36 -18.79
C PRO A 46 4.75 -1.13 -19.58
N ASP A 47 5.14 -1.29 -20.84
CA ASP A 47 5.59 -0.20 -21.73
C ASP A 47 4.47 0.31 -22.65
N ASP A 48 3.34 -0.38 -22.76
CA ASP A 48 2.18 0.08 -23.54
C ASP A 48 1.22 0.91 -22.67
N ALA A 49 1.48 2.21 -22.60
CA ALA A 49 0.66 3.15 -21.83
C ALA A 49 -0.84 3.12 -22.24
N GLY A 50 -1.11 3.01 -23.56
CA GLY A 50 -2.48 2.99 -24.06
C GLY A 50 -3.23 1.72 -23.66
N ALA A 51 -2.61 0.56 -23.78
CA ALA A 51 -3.19 -0.71 -23.34
C ALA A 51 -3.36 -0.75 -21.82
N LEU A 52 -2.37 -0.26 -21.05
CA LEU A 52 -2.47 -0.16 -19.59
C LEU A 52 -3.62 0.75 -19.16
N GLY A 53 -3.80 1.92 -19.80
CA GLY A 53 -4.88 2.84 -19.50
C GLY A 53 -6.26 2.25 -19.81
N ARG A 54 -6.41 1.48 -20.89
CA ARG A 54 -7.65 0.75 -21.20
C ARG A 54 -7.91 -0.37 -20.19
N HIS A 55 -6.88 -1.13 -19.84
CA HIS A 55 -6.97 -2.21 -18.86
C HIS A 55 -7.32 -1.68 -17.48
N ALA A 56 -6.73 -0.56 -17.07
CA ALA A 56 -7.03 0.10 -15.80
C ALA A 56 -8.53 0.44 -15.65
N ARG A 57 -9.17 0.84 -16.73
CA ARG A 57 -10.62 1.13 -16.75
C ARG A 57 -11.51 -0.10 -16.83
N ALA A 58 -10.96 -1.24 -17.23
CA ALA A 58 -11.71 -2.48 -17.40
C ALA A 58 -11.73 -3.36 -16.15
N ILE A 59 -10.70 -3.27 -15.28
CA ILE A 59 -10.63 -4.05 -14.04
C ILE A 59 -11.65 -3.53 -13.04
N GLY A 60 -12.46 -4.42 -12.51
CA GLY A 60 -13.37 -4.16 -11.40
C GLY A 60 -12.66 -4.28 -10.06
N PHE A 61 -12.72 -3.24 -9.23
CA PHE A 61 -12.24 -3.28 -7.85
C PHE A 61 -13.42 -3.11 -6.90
N ASP A 62 -13.49 -3.95 -5.85
CA ASP A 62 -14.51 -3.85 -4.81
C ASP A 62 -13.95 -4.31 -3.45
N LEU A 63 -14.79 -4.26 -2.41
CA LEU A 63 -14.46 -4.69 -1.06
C LEU A 63 -15.34 -5.87 -0.65
N ASP A 64 -14.75 -7.02 -0.42
CA ASP A 64 -15.45 -8.16 0.18
C ASP A 64 -15.75 -7.87 1.66
N SER A 65 -17.01 -7.64 1.96
CA SER A 65 -17.50 -7.40 3.31
C SER A 65 -17.83 -8.69 4.08
N SER A 66 -17.71 -9.86 3.48
CA SER A 66 -17.90 -11.16 4.14
C SER A 66 -16.72 -11.54 5.04
N VAL A 67 -15.54 -10.99 4.78
CA VAL A 67 -14.33 -11.18 5.60
C VAL A 67 -14.11 -10.01 6.58
N ARG A 68 -13.28 -10.24 7.60
CA ARG A 68 -12.94 -9.22 8.61
C ARG A 68 -11.42 -9.09 8.75
N PRO A 69 -10.85 -7.90 8.54
CA PRO A 69 -11.48 -6.69 7.99
C PRO A 69 -11.92 -6.90 6.54
N PRO A 70 -12.88 -6.12 6.00
CA PRO A 70 -13.19 -6.14 4.57
C PRO A 70 -11.93 -5.89 3.73
N GLN A 71 -11.75 -6.65 2.65
CA GLN A 71 -10.54 -6.63 1.83
C GLN A 71 -10.86 -6.41 0.36
N LEU A 72 -9.85 -5.95 -0.39
CA LEU A 72 -9.93 -5.72 -1.82
C LEU A 72 -10.25 -7.01 -2.57
N THR A 73 -11.20 -6.95 -3.53
CA THR A 73 -11.40 -7.93 -4.59
C THR A 73 -11.06 -7.33 -5.94
N ILE A 74 -10.68 -8.19 -6.88
CA ILE A 74 -10.34 -7.85 -8.26
C ILE A 74 -11.24 -8.70 -9.15
N ASP A 75 -12.10 -8.05 -9.95
CA ASP A 75 -13.11 -8.72 -10.79
C ASP A 75 -14.02 -9.70 -10.00
N GLY A 76 -14.32 -9.34 -8.74
CA GLY A 76 -15.17 -10.12 -7.83
C GLY A 76 -14.47 -11.22 -7.05
N GLU A 77 -13.18 -11.48 -7.31
CA GLU A 77 -12.41 -12.53 -6.67
C GLU A 77 -11.33 -11.96 -5.73
N PRO A 78 -10.93 -12.69 -4.68
CA PRO A 78 -9.78 -12.33 -3.87
C PRO A 78 -8.52 -12.17 -4.72
N PRO A 79 -7.59 -11.26 -4.37
CA PRO A 79 -6.34 -11.12 -5.09
C PRO A 79 -5.56 -12.44 -5.11
N GLU A 80 -5.16 -12.89 -6.29
CA GLU A 80 -4.39 -14.12 -6.44
C GLU A 80 -3.00 -14.00 -5.78
N ALA A 81 -2.51 -15.11 -5.25
CA ALA A 81 -1.22 -15.16 -4.54
C ALA A 81 -0.03 -14.76 -5.45
N ASP A 82 -0.13 -14.98 -6.76
CA ASP A 82 0.90 -14.60 -7.73
C ASP A 82 1.10 -13.10 -7.87
N LEU A 83 0.10 -12.27 -7.49
CA LEU A 83 0.24 -10.81 -7.47
C LEU A 83 1.32 -10.33 -6.48
N THR A 84 1.79 -11.19 -5.60
CA THR A 84 2.90 -10.91 -4.69
C THR A 84 4.21 -11.56 -5.10
N SER A 85 4.25 -12.22 -6.29
CA SER A 85 5.46 -12.84 -6.81
C SER A 85 6.55 -11.80 -7.13
N PRO A 86 7.84 -12.17 -7.11
CA PRO A 86 8.95 -11.27 -7.43
C PRO A 86 8.82 -10.67 -8.83
N GLU A 87 8.35 -11.45 -9.82
CA GLU A 87 8.16 -11.00 -11.21
C GLU A 87 7.10 -9.89 -11.28
N VAL A 88 5.99 -10.05 -10.56
CA VAL A 88 4.94 -9.03 -10.51
C VAL A 88 5.46 -7.80 -9.78
N GLU A 89 6.12 -7.97 -8.66
CA GLU A 89 6.66 -6.83 -7.90
C GLU A 89 7.67 -5.99 -8.69
N SER A 90 8.54 -6.62 -9.48
CA SER A 90 9.52 -5.91 -10.31
C SER A 90 8.90 -5.03 -11.39
N SER A 91 7.68 -5.32 -11.82
CA SER A 91 6.99 -4.56 -12.88
C SER A 91 6.04 -3.48 -12.37
N VAL A 92 5.74 -3.45 -11.06
CA VAL A 92 4.76 -2.51 -10.49
C VAL A 92 5.19 -1.06 -10.68
N SER A 93 6.46 -0.75 -10.46
CA SER A 93 6.98 0.61 -10.62
C SER A 93 6.88 1.08 -12.09
N ALA A 94 7.06 0.15 -13.05
CA ALA A 94 6.88 0.44 -14.46
C ALA A 94 5.41 0.73 -14.82
N VAL A 95 4.45 0.04 -14.23
CA VAL A 95 3.02 0.36 -14.37
C VAL A 95 2.68 1.68 -13.68
N ALA A 96 3.19 1.90 -12.47
CA ALA A 96 2.90 3.09 -11.68
C ALA A 96 3.46 4.40 -12.25
N ARG A 97 4.44 4.34 -13.18
CA ARG A 97 4.97 5.55 -13.85
C ARG A 97 3.98 6.20 -14.81
N HIS A 98 2.94 5.47 -15.27
CA HIS A 98 1.97 5.97 -16.25
C HIS A 98 0.91 6.87 -15.59
N PRO A 99 0.85 8.19 -15.92
CA PRO A 99 -0.09 9.12 -15.31
C PRO A 99 -1.55 8.72 -15.50
N GLU A 100 -1.90 8.15 -16.66
CA GLU A 100 -3.26 7.72 -16.97
C GLU A 100 -3.72 6.57 -16.05
N VAL A 101 -2.84 5.58 -15.81
CA VAL A 101 -3.13 4.48 -14.88
C VAL A 101 -3.31 5.03 -13.47
N ARG A 102 -2.39 5.90 -13.03
CA ARG A 102 -2.49 6.54 -11.71
C ARG A 102 -3.79 7.33 -11.54
N ALA A 103 -4.23 8.05 -12.55
CA ALA A 103 -5.47 8.83 -12.50
C ALA A 103 -6.68 7.93 -12.26
N VAL A 104 -6.78 6.83 -13.03
CA VAL A 104 -7.86 5.85 -12.88
C VAL A 104 -7.82 5.19 -11.50
N LEU A 105 -6.65 4.67 -11.10
CA LEU A 105 -6.53 3.98 -9.82
C LEU A 105 -6.77 4.88 -8.61
N ARG A 106 -6.33 6.15 -8.65
CA ARG A 106 -6.62 7.12 -7.58
C ARG A 106 -8.12 7.38 -7.44
N GLN A 107 -8.85 7.43 -8.55
CA GLN A 107 -10.30 7.57 -8.52
C GLN A 107 -10.96 6.36 -7.85
N GLU A 108 -10.56 5.14 -8.23
CA GLU A 108 -11.07 3.90 -7.63
C GLU A 108 -10.70 3.78 -6.14
N GLN A 109 -9.48 4.12 -5.77
CA GLN A 109 -9.04 4.16 -4.38
C GLN A 109 -9.91 5.07 -3.53
N ARG A 110 -10.22 6.28 -4.02
CA ARG A 110 -11.13 7.22 -3.34
C ARG A 110 -12.56 6.68 -3.26
N ARG A 111 -13.05 6.06 -4.31
CA ARG A 111 -14.38 5.42 -4.33
C ARG A 111 -14.50 4.34 -3.27
N LEU A 112 -13.52 3.44 -3.21
CA LEU A 112 -13.48 2.35 -2.22
C LEU A 112 -13.35 2.86 -0.78
N ALA A 113 -12.63 3.96 -0.58
CA ALA A 113 -12.42 4.56 0.73
C ALA A 113 -13.53 5.52 1.18
N ALA A 114 -14.56 5.79 0.36
CA ALA A 114 -15.61 6.78 0.66
C ALA A 114 -16.39 6.49 1.94
N GLY A 115 -16.51 5.22 2.33
CA GLY A 115 -17.11 4.77 3.59
C GLY A 115 -16.15 4.70 4.79
N GLY A 116 -14.90 5.16 4.63
CA GLY A 116 -13.80 4.98 5.57
C GLY A 116 -12.99 3.72 5.27
N ALA A 117 -11.67 3.79 5.45
CA ALA A 117 -10.74 2.67 5.22
C ALA A 117 -9.40 2.91 5.90
N VAL A 118 -8.64 1.85 6.14
CA VAL A 118 -7.20 1.93 6.34
C VAL A 118 -6.53 1.61 5.01
N MET A 119 -5.86 2.59 4.45
CA MET A 119 -5.22 2.52 3.14
C MET A 119 -3.71 2.51 3.27
N GLU A 120 -3.04 1.63 2.53
CA GLU A 120 -1.60 1.64 2.43
C GLU A 120 -1.10 1.90 1.00
N GLY A 121 0.02 2.60 0.89
CA GLY A 121 0.62 2.91 -0.41
C GLY A 121 1.94 3.64 -0.35
N ARG A 122 2.08 4.66 -1.23
CA ARG A 122 3.25 5.52 -1.35
C ARG A 122 2.93 7.00 -1.26
N ASP A 123 1.71 7.38 -1.64
CA ASP A 123 1.23 8.76 -1.73
C ASP A 123 -0.23 8.87 -1.24
N ILE A 124 -0.62 8.00 -0.32
CA ILE A 124 -2.00 7.99 0.18
C ILE A 124 -2.29 9.30 0.91
N GLY A 125 -1.47 9.64 1.91
CA GLY A 125 -1.66 10.82 2.74
C GLY A 125 -1.38 12.15 2.04
N SER A 126 -0.60 12.14 0.95
CA SER A 126 -0.27 13.37 0.21
C SER A 126 -1.16 13.62 -1.02
N VAL A 127 -1.67 12.54 -1.66
CA VAL A 127 -2.35 12.66 -2.97
C VAL A 127 -3.72 11.99 -2.99
N VAL A 128 -3.84 10.77 -2.49
CA VAL A 128 -5.10 10.00 -2.59
C VAL A 128 -6.11 10.51 -1.60
N ALA A 129 -5.72 10.64 -0.34
CA ALA A 129 -6.54 11.09 0.78
C ALA A 129 -5.84 12.21 1.56
N PRO A 130 -5.64 13.40 0.96
CA PRO A 130 -4.93 14.51 1.60
C PRO A 130 -5.64 15.04 2.85
N ASP A 131 -6.94 14.79 2.98
CA ASP A 131 -7.75 15.19 4.13
C ASP A 131 -7.91 14.06 5.16
N ALA A 132 -7.13 12.97 5.06
CA ALA A 132 -7.16 11.87 6.02
C ALA A 132 -6.81 12.39 7.43
N PRO A 133 -7.65 12.15 8.46
CA PRO A 133 -7.43 12.65 9.81
C PRO A 133 -6.24 12.00 10.52
N LEU A 134 -5.77 10.85 10.04
CA LEU A 134 -4.53 10.23 10.49
C LEU A 134 -3.72 9.78 9.28
N LYS A 135 -2.50 10.32 9.20
CA LYS A 135 -1.50 9.96 8.20
C LYS A 135 -0.26 9.46 8.92
N LEU A 136 0.17 8.26 8.57
CA LEU A 136 1.36 7.62 9.09
C LEU A 136 2.35 7.43 7.95
N PHE A 137 3.60 7.76 8.20
CA PHE A 137 4.69 7.48 7.28
C PHE A 137 5.69 6.56 7.96
N LEU A 138 5.83 5.33 7.44
CA LEU A 138 6.69 4.32 8.03
C LEU A 138 8.08 4.36 7.43
N GLU A 139 9.08 4.56 8.27
CA GLU A 139 10.49 4.42 7.94
C GLU A 139 11.07 3.16 8.58
N ALA A 140 12.06 2.57 7.94
CA ALA A 140 12.91 1.53 8.50
C ALA A 140 14.24 1.52 7.75
N HIS A 141 15.32 1.21 8.45
CA HIS A 141 16.64 1.05 7.85
C HIS A 141 16.61 0.01 6.73
N PRO A 142 17.38 0.21 5.64
CA PRO A 142 17.41 -0.72 4.51
C PRO A 142 17.68 -2.17 4.92
N GLU A 143 18.64 -2.38 5.81
CA GLU A 143 19.01 -3.72 6.29
C GLU A 143 17.84 -4.43 6.99
N GLU A 144 17.11 -3.71 7.83
CA GLU A 144 15.93 -4.24 8.50
C GLU A 144 14.82 -4.61 7.51
N ARG A 145 14.60 -3.79 6.49
CA ARG A 145 13.62 -4.07 5.42
C ARG A 145 14.00 -5.32 4.62
N VAL A 146 15.28 -5.52 4.35
CA VAL A 146 15.82 -6.74 3.73
C VAL A 146 15.56 -7.95 4.63
N GLY A 147 15.89 -7.86 5.91
CA GLY A 147 15.64 -8.91 6.90
C GLY A 147 14.17 -9.33 6.96
N ARG A 148 13.24 -8.35 7.02
CA ARG A 148 11.79 -8.61 7.02
C ARG A 148 11.35 -9.32 5.75
N ARG A 149 11.85 -8.90 4.58
CA ARG A 149 11.53 -9.56 3.30
C ARG A 149 12.10 -10.96 3.20
N ALA A 150 13.29 -11.22 3.74
CA ALA A 150 13.87 -12.54 3.78
C ALA A 150 13.07 -13.54 4.63
N LEU A 151 12.41 -13.05 5.68
CA LEU A 151 11.48 -13.89 6.47
C LEU A 151 10.18 -14.21 5.73
N GLU A 152 9.72 -13.33 4.84
CA GLU A 152 8.52 -13.53 4.03
C GLU A 152 8.76 -14.45 2.82
N ARG A 153 10.02 -14.60 2.39
CA ARG A 153 10.37 -15.25 1.12
C ARG A 153 11.64 -16.07 1.27
N VAL A 154 11.61 -17.26 0.68
CA VAL A 154 12.83 -18.04 0.49
C VAL A 154 13.64 -17.38 -0.62
N GLY A 155 14.83 -16.87 -0.32
CA GLY A 155 15.72 -16.23 -1.30
C GLY A 155 17.04 -15.78 -0.71
N ASP A 156 17.98 -15.46 -1.58
CA ASP A 156 19.29 -14.92 -1.23
C ASP A 156 19.11 -13.46 -0.71
N PRO A 157 19.59 -13.12 0.50
CA PRO A 157 19.50 -11.78 1.06
C PRO A 157 20.11 -10.68 0.18
N GLU A 158 21.20 -10.97 -0.56
CA GLU A 158 21.83 -10.01 -1.46
C GLU A 158 20.90 -9.65 -2.63
N ARG A 159 20.26 -10.65 -3.22
CA ARG A 159 19.26 -10.44 -4.29
C ARG A 159 18.02 -9.70 -3.80
N ILE A 160 17.60 -9.98 -2.56
CA ILE A 160 16.48 -9.25 -1.94
C ILE A 160 16.85 -7.79 -1.72
N ALA A 161 18.07 -7.51 -1.26
CA ALA A 161 18.57 -6.14 -1.06
C ALA A 161 18.64 -5.37 -2.39
N GLU A 162 19.19 -5.97 -3.44
CA GLU A 162 19.26 -5.40 -4.78
C GLU A 162 17.86 -5.08 -5.35
N ALA A 163 16.93 -6.03 -5.23
CA ALA A 163 15.57 -5.85 -5.71
C ALA A 163 14.82 -4.74 -4.96
N LEU A 164 15.00 -4.63 -3.64
CA LEU A 164 14.41 -3.56 -2.83
C LEU A 164 15.03 -2.20 -3.19
N GLY A 165 16.35 -2.11 -3.35
CA GLY A 165 17.04 -0.87 -3.73
C GLY A 165 16.59 -0.38 -5.11
N THR A 166 16.59 -1.27 -6.11
CA THR A 166 16.10 -0.96 -7.47
C THR A 166 14.66 -0.46 -7.46
N ARG A 167 13.82 -1.10 -6.67
CA ARG A 167 12.41 -0.70 -6.55
C ARG A 167 12.25 0.67 -5.88
N ASP A 168 12.98 0.92 -4.80
CA ASP A 168 12.94 2.21 -4.11
C ASP A 168 13.39 3.35 -5.03
N GLU A 169 14.44 3.14 -5.83
CA GLU A 169 14.89 4.12 -6.83
C GLU A 169 13.83 4.38 -7.90
N GLN A 170 13.18 3.34 -8.41
CA GLN A 170 12.12 3.46 -9.41
C GLN A 170 10.88 4.15 -8.84
N ASP A 171 10.45 3.76 -7.65
CA ASP A 171 9.31 4.36 -6.95
C ASP A 171 9.59 5.84 -6.66
N ALA A 172 10.81 6.21 -6.23
CA ALA A 172 11.21 7.58 -5.94
C ALA A 172 11.18 8.52 -7.15
N ARG A 173 11.44 8.01 -8.36
CA ARG A 173 11.33 8.80 -9.61
C ARG A 173 9.90 9.23 -9.92
N THR A 174 8.93 8.40 -9.50
CA THR A 174 7.49 8.64 -9.77
C THR A 174 6.82 9.31 -8.58
N ASN A 175 7.27 8.97 -7.39
CA ASN A 175 6.69 9.39 -6.12
C ASN A 175 7.80 9.44 -5.05
N PRO A 176 8.44 10.60 -4.85
CA PRO A 176 9.44 10.76 -3.81
C PRO A 176 8.89 10.33 -2.45
N PHE A 177 9.71 9.59 -1.68
CA PHE A 177 9.34 9.16 -0.33
C PHE A 177 9.37 10.33 0.66
N VAL A 178 8.47 11.29 0.43
CA VAL A 178 8.32 12.46 1.30
C VAL A 178 7.00 12.32 2.06
N PRO A 179 7.04 12.31 3.40
CA PRO A 179 5.82 12.29 4.19
C PRO A 179 4.95 13.51 3.89
N ALA A 180 3.62 13.34 3.96
CA ALA A 180 2.72 14.49 3.93
C ALA A 180 3.07 15.44 5.09
N PRO A 181 2.88 16.76 4.95
CA PRO A 181 3.32 17.75 5.97
C PRO A 181 2.75 17.50 7.37
N ASP A 182 1.56 16.88 7.46
CA ASP A 182 0.86 16.54 8.69
C ASP A 182 0.94 15.05 9.05
N ALA A 183 1.78 14.29 8.35
CA ALA A 183 1.99 12.87 8.65
C ALA A 183 2.86 12.70 9.90
N VAL A 184 2.49 11.73 10.72
CA VAL A 184 3.36 11.26 11.81
C VAL A 184 4.34 10.24 11.22
N VAL A 185 5.62 10.56 11.32
CA VAL A 185 6.69 9.63 10.90
C VAL A 185 6.94 8.65 12.05
N LEU A 186 6.89 7.36 11.72
CA LEU A 186 7.19 6.27 12.63
C LEU A 186 8.41 5.50 12.13
N ASP A 187 9.52 5.67 12.81
CA ASP A 187 10.67 4.78 12.62
C ASP A 187 10.34 3.43 13.26
N THR A 188 10.34 2.41 12.41
CA THR A 188 9.99 1.03 12.77
C THR A 188 11.21 0.12 12.82
N THR A 189 12.43 0.66 12.70
CA THR A 189 13.67 -0.11 12.58
C THR A 189 13.83 -1.14 13.70
N GLU A 190 13.71 -0.69 14.95
CA GLU A 190 13.91 -1.54 16.12
C GLU A 190 12.58 -2.01 16.75
N LEU A 191 11.46 -1.78 16.08
CA LEU A 191 10.14 -2.08 16.64
C LEU A 191 9.59 -3.39 16.10
N THR A 192 9.00 -4.15 17.00
CA THR A 192 8.14 -5.28 16.63
C THR A 192 6.84 -4.80 15.97
N SER A 193 6.21 -5.65 15.20
CA SER A 193 4.91 -5.33 14.58
C SER A 193 3.82 -4.99 15.62
N ASP A 194 3.91 -5.53 16.84
CA ASP A 194 2.98 -5.25 17.93
C ASP A 194 3.20 -3.85 18.50
N GLU A 195 4.44 -3.43 18.69
CA GLU A 195 4.78 -2.09 19.18
C GLU A 195 4.38 -1.01 18.16
N VAL A 196 4.61 -1.26 16.86
CA VAL A 196 4.19 -0.35 15.80
C VAL A 196 2.66 -0.21 15.79
N ALA A 197 1.93 -1.33 15.88
CA ALA A 197 0.47 -1.31 15.92
C ALA A 197 -0.06 -0.60 17.16
N HIS A 198 0.57 -0.79 18.32
CA HIS A 198 0.21 -0.11 19.57
C HIS A 198 0.37 1.41 19.47
N ARG A 199 1.51 1.88 18.94
CA ARG A 199 1.77 3.31 18.74
C ARG A 199 0.75 3.92 17.76
N ALA A 200 0.49 3.25 16.65
CA ALA A 200 -0.47 3.73 15.65
C ALA A 200 -1.90 3.78 16.20
N LEU A 201 -2.30 2.80 17.02
CA LEU A 201 -3.60 2.79 17.67
C LEU A 201 -3.72 3.90 18.73
N ALA A 202 -2.67 4.19 19.48
CA ALA A 202 -2.64 5.32 20.41
C ALA A 202 -2.87 6.64 19.67
N LEU A 203 -2.19 6.86 18.55
CA LEU A 203 -2.39 8.03 17.68
C LEU A 203 -3.81 8.12 17.12
N ALA A 204 -4.41 6.98 16.76
CA ALA A 204 -5.81 6.94 16.33
C ALA A 204 -6.77 7.34 17.45
N ARG A 205 -6.53 6.89 18.67
CA ARG A 205 -7.32 7.29 19.87
C ARG A 205 -7.19 8.76 20.20
N GLU A 206 -5.97 9.30 20.20
CA GLU A 206 -5.72 10.73 20.43
C GLU A 206 -6.48 11.62 19.43
N ARG A 207 -6.72 11.13 18.23
CA ARG A 207 -7.50 11.82 17.19
C ARG A 207 -8.99 11.47 17.20
N GLY A 208 -9.45 10.71 18.18
CA GLY A 208 -10.87 10.30 18.28
C GLY A 208 -11.34 9.34 17.19
N LEU A 209 -10.42 8.59 16.55
CA LEU A 209 -10.73 7.67 15.46
C LEU A 209 -10.90 6.21 15.93
N ALA A 210 -10.58 5.95 17.18
CA ALA A 210 -10.70 4.66 17.86
C ALA A 210 -11.38 4.82 19.21
N PRO A 211 -12.12 3.81 19.68
CA PRO A 211 -12.67 3.79 21.04
C PRO A 211 -11.58 3.72 22.12
#